data_5ac142578e58217dd1acfaaf7f59cdc9
#
_entry.id   5ac142578e58217dd1acfaaf7f59cdc9
#
_cell.length_a   1.000
_cell.length_b   1.000
_cell.length_c   1.000
_cell.angle_alpha   90.00
_cell.angle_beta   90.00
_cell.angle_gamma   90.00
#
_symmetry.space_group_name_H-M   'P 1'
#
loop_
_entity.id
_entity.type
_entity.pdbx_description
1 polymer ?
#
loop_
_entity_poly.entity_id
_entity_poly.type
_entity_poly.pdbx_seq_one_letter_code
_entity_poly.pdbx_strand_id
1 'polypeptide(L)'
;MHANKIWIIPAIAIALLLPYNTGYGSIGNACLTFATLIVARKSRPALCLLFILLTPAILYIPAGHAYGRINIGHAASLLQTNTVEAIEFIKLNFVGIILCILTMLFLFIFIAKSWNSNSKKGQYIYLTAFILLNVNSYPKRFAIAAYVGLTEAKTEVAILKQGISIKDQFTITKNDIKYKNILVIIGESVTREYMSVYGYPLDTTPWLKNANGDFYTHAISPAPNTFLSLPRTLAIFDENKKEAANNIVNLSNKAGLDTYWVSNQGRIGQFDTPAAIIAYNARHKIYLNSGDYESAKNSDDFKMLPYIKNIIQGKDNKVIFAHMIGSHPNPCDRLQSYPLSFNTGNKIINCYLSSIQKLDTFIKRSAEMLVQDGKPYVIFYLSDHGLTIDDSSNPVRHGNARRENYDIPFLIIDSKSTTHRLIDIQFSSSEFLSKFAKKVGIEYKLPLDIKQTSTNMVYNGTSFIDYESLPTSKIID
;
A
#
# COMPACT_ATOMS: atom_id res chain seq x y z
N MET A 1 49.30 -9.81 28.17
CA MET A 1 48.43 -9.98 26.96
C MET A 1 47.13 -9.22 27.16
N HIS A 2 47.07 -7.92 26.87
CA HIS A 2 45.80 -7.20 26.77
C HIS A 2 45.17 -7.54 25.43
N ALA A 3 44.29 -8.56 25.42
CA ALA A 3 43.46 -8.82 24.27
C ALA A 3 42.67 -7.54 23.98
N ASN A 4 42.95 -6.94 22.82
CA ASN A 4 42.31 -5.70 22.39
C ASN A 4 40.78 -5.91 22.30
N LYS A 5 40.05 -5.47 23.34
CA LYS A 5 38.58 -5.71 23.48
C LYS A 5 37.74 -4.74 22.65
N ILE A 6 38.36 -3.95 21.75
CA ILE A 6 37.71 -2.91 20.92
C ILE A 6 36.59 -3.46 20.06
N TRP A 7 36.61 -4.76 19.70
CA TRP A 7 35.55 -5.41 18.93
C TRP A 7 34.21 -5.60 19.69
N ILE A 8 34.25 -5.50 21.05
CA ILE A 8 33.06 -5.75 21.89
C ILE A 8 31.98 -4.68 21.66
N ILE A 9 32.39 -3.41 21.62
CA ILE A 9 31.46 -2.28 21.45
C ILE A 9 30.69 -2.40 20.15
N PRO A 10 31.33 -2.54 18.97
CA PRO A 10 30.55 -2.73 17.73
C PRO A 10 29.73 -4.01 17.73
N ALA A 11 30.17 -5.09 18.37
CA ALA A 11 29.37 -6.33 18.47
C ALA A 11 28.08 -6.12 19.27
N ILE A 12 28.15 -5.43 20.42
CA ILE A 12 26.98 -5.08 21.22
C ILE A 12 26.06 -4.15 20.43
N ALA A 13 26.62 -3.12 19.78
CA ALA A 13 25.83 -2.17 18.97
C ALA A 13 25.06 -2.90 17.85
N ILE A 14 25.72 -3.77 17.07
CA ILE A 14 25.06 -4.54 16.02
C ILE A 14 23.96 -5.45 16.62
N ALA A 15 24.26 -6.15 17.71
CA ALA A 15 23.35 -7.08 18.35
C ALA A 15 22.06 -6.39 18.85
N LEU A 16 22.15 -5.14 19.26
CA LEU A 16 21.00 -4.35 19.69
C LEU A 16 20.31 -3.66 18.52
N LEU A 17 21.05 -2.90 17.71
CA LEU A 17 20.46 -2.06 16.66
C LEU A 17 19.76 -2.90 15.58
N LEU A 18 20.35 -3.99 15.15
CA LEU A 18 19.90 -4.71 13.97
C LEU A 18 18.54 -5.42 14.17
N PRO A 19 18.32 -6.26 15.19
CA PRO A 19 17.02 -6.92 15.39
C PRO A 19 15.89 -5.91 15.64
N TYR A 20 16.14 -4.89 16.47
CA TYR A 20 15.12 -3.92 16.87
C TYR A 20 14.69 -3.02 15.71
N ASN A 21 15.61 -2.70 14.79
CA ASN A 21 15.30 -1.85 13.64
C ASN A 21 14.93 -2.61 12.37
N THR A 22 14.73 -3.92 12.44
CA THR A 22 14.26 -4.75 11.32
C THR A 22 12.94 -5.49 11.63
N GLY A 23 12.28 -5.10 12.75
CA GLY A 23 11.02 -5.70 13.18
C GLY A 23 11.14 -7.07 13.87
N TYR A 24 12.36 -7.51 14.20
CA TYR A 24 12.64 -8.76 14.93
C TYR A 24 13.09 -8.51 16.37
N GLY A 25 12.81 -7.34 16.94
CA GLY A 25 13.24 -6.92 18.26
C GLY A 25 12.83 -7.90 19.36
N SER A 26 13.80 -8.52 20.00
CA SER A 26 13.66 -9.30 21.24
C SER A 26 15.03 -9.49 21.87
N ILE A 27 15.06 -9.66 23.19
CA ILE A 27 16.29 -9.98 23.93
C ILE A 27 16.93 -11.27 23.39
N GLY A 28 16.12 -12.29 23.10
CA GLY A 28 16.60 -13.55 22.53
C GLY A 28 17.31 -13.36 21.19
N ASN A 29 16.76 -12.58 20.27
CA ASN A 29 17.39 -12.27 18.98
C ASN A 29 18.67 -11.44 19.15
N ALA A 30 18.70 -10.50 20.09
CA ALA A 30 19.91 -9.72 20.40
C ALA A 30 21.02 -10.61 20.96
N CYS A 31 20.73 -11.46 21.94
CA CYS A 31 21.69 -12.42 22.51
C CYS A 31 22.21 -13.39 21.45
N LEU A 32 21.34 -13.95 20.61
CA LEU A 32 21.73 -14.87 19.55
C LEU A 32 22.60 -14.18 18.49
N THR A 33 22.28 -12.94 18.12
CA THR A 33 23.11 -12.15 17.21
C THR A 33 24.49 -11.90 17.82
N PHE A 34 24.56 -11.55 19.10
CA PHE A 34 25.83 -11.34 19.80
C PHE A 34 26.66 -12.65 19.86
N ALA A 35 26.05 -13.77 20.20
CA ALA A 35 26.70 -15.10 20.19
C ALA A 35 27.24 -15.44 18.78
N THR A 36 26.46 -15.19 17.75
CA THR A 36 26.86 -15.38 16.35
C THR A 36 28.11 -14.54 16.00
N LEU A 37 28.17 -13.27 16.44
CA LEU A 37 29.34 -12.40 16.26
C LEU A 37 30.57 -12.93 16.99
N ILE A 38 30.43 -13.39 18.26
CA ILE A 38 31.51 -13.97 19.03
C ILE A 38 32.12 -15.19 18.35
N VAL A 39 31.29 -16.07 17.81
CA VAL A 39 31.74 -17.29 17.13
C VAL A 39 32.40 -16.93 15.79
N ALA A 40 31.76 -16.05 14.99
CA ALA A 40 32.24 -15.65 13.67
C ALA A 40 33.66 -15.04 13.72
N ARG A 41 33.98 -14.23 14.75
CA ARG A 41 35.31 -13.60 14.89
C ARG A 41 36.49 -14.57 14.99
N LYS A 42 36.23 -15.82 15.23
CA LYS A 42 37.24 -16.88 15.36
C LYS A 42 37.54 -17.61 14.05
N SER A 43 36.79 -17.31 12.98
CA SER A 43 36.92 -17.98 11.67
C SER A 43 36.73 -16.96 10.55
N ARG A 44 37.73 -16.81 9.66
CA ARG A 44 37.64 -15.91 8.50
C ARG A 44 36.50 -16.27 7.56
N PRO A 45 36.27 -17.56 7.20
CA PRO A 45 35.09 -17.93 6.40
C PRO A 45 33.77 -17.58 7.08
N ALA A 46 33.68 -17.74 8.42
CA ALA A 46 32.48 -17.33 9.16
C ALA A 46 32.27 -15.83 9.16
N LEU A 47 33.34 -15.01 9.20
CA LEU A 47 33.26 -13.54 9.06
C LEU A 47 32.76 -13.14 7.67
N CYS A 48 33.22 -13.79 6.61
CA CYS A 48 32.71 -13.55 5.25
C CYS A 48 31.22 -13.89 5.14
N LEU A 49 30.80 -15.05 5.66
CA LEU A 49 29.39 -15.45 5.68
C LEU A 49 28.54 -14.50 6.54
N LEU A 50 29.07 -14.05 7.69
CA LEU A 50 28.41 -13.09 8.55
C LEU A 50 28.14 -11.77 7.78
N PHE A 51 29.14 -11.26 7.06
CA PHE A 51 29.00 -10.05 6.25
C PHE A 51 27.87 -10.22 5.21
N ILE A 52 27.87 -11.32 4.46
CA ILE A 52 26.84 -11.63 3.47
C ILE A 52 25.46 -11.75 4.14
N LEU A 53 25.36 -12.37 5.30
CA LEU A 53 24.10 -12.60 5.99
C LEU A 53 23.53 -11.31 6.62
N LEU A 54 24.36 -10.44 7.18
CA LEU A 54 23.90 -9.24 7.89
C LEU A 54 23.70 -8.03 6.98
N THR A 55 24.47 -7.90 5.89
CA THR A 55 24.38 -6.73 5.00
C THR A 55 22.96 -6.45 4.48
N PRO A 56 22.20 -7.43 3.95
CA PRO A 56 20.82 -7.17 3.51
C PRO A 56 19.92 -6.69 4.64
N ALA A 57 20.05 -7.24 5.84
CA ALA A 57 19.28 -6.82 7.00
C ALA A 57 19.65 -5.41 7.47
N ILE A 58 20.94 -5.03 7.39
CA ILE A 58 21.39 -3.66 7.70
C ILE A 58 20.83 -2.67 6.68
N LEU A 59 20.88 -2.99 5.39
CA LEU A 59 20.33 -2.14 4.34
C LEU A 59 18.81 -1.98 4.45
N TYR A 60 18.12 -2.93 5.08
CA TYR A 60 16.69 -2.85 5.35
C TYR A 60 16.35 -1.99 6.59
N ILE A 61 17.30 -1.62 7.44
CA ILE A 61 17.05 -0.82 8.67
C ILE A 61 16.14 0.40 8.42
N PRO A 62 16.34 1.22 7.37
CA PRO A 62 15.46 2.37 7.14
C PRO A 62 13.98 1.99 7.00
N ALA A 63 13.69 0.96 6.21
CA ALA A 63 12.34 0.46 6.04
C ALA A 63 11.85 -0.32 7.27
N GLY A 64 12.72 -1.12 7.88
CA GLY A 64 12.39 -1.89 9.07
C GLY A 64 12.10 -1.03 10.30
N HIS A 65 12.80 0.10 10.45
CA HIS A 65 12.54 1.09 11.50
C HIS A 65 11.16 1.75 11.33
N ALA A 66 10.79 2.05 10.09
CA ALA A 66 9.51 2.70 9.77
C ALA A 66 8.32 1.73 9.76
N TYR A 67 8.49 0.53 9.20
CA TYR A 67 7.40 -0.37 8.84
C TYR A 67 7.48 -1.76 9.48
N GLY A 68 8.54 -2.06 10.20
CA GLY A 68 8.73 -3.34 10.87
C GLY A 68 9.24 -4.46 9.96
N ARG A 69 8.67 -5.67 10.09
CA ARG A 69 9.15 -6.85 9.37
C ARG A 69 8.91 -6.74 7.87
N ILE A 70 9.92 -7.21 7.10
CA ILE A 70 9.79 -7.31 5.64
C ILE A 70 8.65 -8.26 5.25
N ASN A 71 7.87 -7.85 4.25
CA ASN A 71 6.78 -8.62 3.66
C ASN A 71 6.70 -8.36 2.15
N ILE A 72 5.75 -8.98 1.46
CA ILE A 72 5.57 -8.83 0.01
C ILE A 72 5.30 -7.37 -0.40
N GLY A 73 4.57 -6.59 0.42
CA GLY A 73 4.30 -5.18 0.14
C GLY A 73 5.58 -4.34 0.11
N HIS A 74 6.46 -4.53 1.11
CA HIS A 74 7.77 -3.87 1.14
C HIS A 74 8.69 -4.30 -0.01
N ALA A 75 8.66 -5.61 -0.35
CA ALA A 75 9.42 -6.13 -1.49
C ALA A 75 8.90 -5.58 -2.83
N ALA A 76 7.59 -5.45 -2.97
CA ALA A 76 6.95 -4.87 -4.15
C ALA A 76 7.25 -3.37 -4.27
N SER A 77 7.18 -2.62 -3.15
CA SER A 77 7.57 -1.21 -3.12
C SER A 77 9.01 -1.03 -3.61
N LEU A 78 9.94 -1.88 -3.15
CA LEU A 78 11.33 -1.84 -3.62
C LEU A 78 11.46 -2.05 -5.13
N LEU A 79 10.64 -2.93 -5.72
CA LEU A 79 10.63 -3.21 -7.15
C LEU A 79 9.99 -2.11 -7.98
N GLN A 80 9.12 -1.29 -7.39
CA GLN A 80 8.33 -0.26 -8.05
C GLN A 80 8.78 1.17 -7.70
N THR A 81 9.63 1.32 -6.67
CA THR A 81 10.14 2.62 -6.22
C THR A 81 10.84 3.35 -7.36
N ASN A 82 10.40 4.54 -7.64
CA ASN A 82 11.04 5.48 -8.55
C ASN A 82 11.96 6.44 -7.76
N THR A 83 12.71 7.28 -8.48
CA THR A 83 13.66 8.24 -7.88
C THR A 83 12.97 9.21 -6.90
N VAL A 84 11.72 9.56 -7.16
CA VAL A 84 10.92 10.48 -6.33
C VAL A 84 10.62 9.86 -4.98
N GLU A 85 9.98 8.70 -5.03
CA GLU A 85 9.62 7.94 -3.84
C GLU A 85 10.86 7.60 -3.02
N ALA A 86 11.99 7.27 -3.68
CA ALA A 86 13.25 7.04 -3.00
C ALA A 86 13.74 8.28 -2.23
N ILE A 87 13.66 9.48 -2.84
CA ILE A 87 14.05 10.73 -2.18
C ILE A 87 13.09 11.08 -1.04
N GLU A 88 11.77 10.96 -1.25
CA GLU A 88 10.75 11.17 -0.22
C GLU A 88 10.98 10.19 0.95
N PHE A 89 11.20 8.91 0.65
CA PHE A 89 11.51 7.88 1.64
C PHE A 89 12.75 8.24 2.48
N ILE A 90 13.85 8.69 1.85
CA ILE A 90 15.07 9.09 2.54
C ILE A 90 14.81 10.26 3.49
N LYS A 91 14.05 11.27 3.05
CA LYS A 91 13.70 12.44 3.87
C LYS A 91 12.84 12.07 5.07
N LEU A 92 11.83 11.24 4.87
CA LEU A 92 10.91 10.79 5.92
C LEU A 92 11.55 9.83 6.92
N ASN A 93 12.53 9.03 6.48
CA ASN A 93 13.18 7.99 7.30
C ASN A 93 14.63 8.30 7.65
N PHE A 94 14.97 9.58 7.80
CA PHE A 94 16.32 10.05 8.07
C PHE A 94 16.98 9.36 9.27
N VAL A 95 16.24 9.14 10.36
CA VAL A 95 16.74 8.42 11.55
C VAL A 95 17.14 6.99 11.18
N GLY A 96 16.30 6.28 10.45
CA GLY A 96 16.59 4.92 9.96
C GLY A 96 17.82 4.87 9.05
N ILE A 97 18.04 5.91 8.23
CA ILE A 97 19.23 6.03 7.38
C ILE A 97 20.49 6.18 8.23
N ILE A 98 20.46 7.05 9.26
CA ILE A 98 21.60 7.19 10.20
C ILE A 98 21.89 5.87 10.90
N LEU A 99 20.85 5.17 11.41
CA LEU A 99 21.02 3.88 12.08
C LEU A 99 21.62 2.81 11.13
N CYS A 100 21.22 2.81 9.87
CA CYS A 100 21.79 1.94 8.82
C CYS A 100 23.30 2.23 8.66
N ILE A 101 23.68 3.49 8.46
CA ILE A 101 25.09 3.90 8.27
C ILE A 101 25.92 3.53 9.50
N LEU A 102 25.43 3.82 10.71
CA LEU A 102 26.12 3.49 11.96
C LEU A 102 26.27 1.98 12.14
N THR A 103 25.23 1.20 11.87
CA THR A 103 25.29 -0.25 12.00
C THR A 103 26.25 -0.87 10.98
N MET A 104 26.29 -0.35 9.76
CA MET A 104 27.25 -0.76 8.73
C MET A 104 28.69 -0.42 9.14
N LEU A 105 28.93 0.78 9.67
CA LEU A 105 30.23 1.18 10.22
C LEU A 105 30.67 0.25 11.34
N PHE A 106 29.77 -0.07 12.28
CA PHE A 106 30.06 -1.02 13.35
C PHE A 106 30.41 -2.42 12.81
N LEU A 107 29.74 -2.88 11.76
CA LEU A 107 30.07 -4.15 11.12
C LEU A 107 31.47 -4.14 10.50
N PHE A 108 31.85 -3.07 9.80
CA PHE A 108 33.21 -2.93 9.26
C PHE A 108 34.30 -2.88 10.34
N ILE A 109 34.07 -2.11 11.41
CA ILE A 109 35.01 -2.03 12.55
C ILE A 109 35.12 -3.40 13.22
N PHE A 110 34.00 -4.09 13.43
CA PHE A 110 33.98 -5.44 14.01
C PHE A 110 34.79 -6.42 13.18
N ILE A 111 34.57 -6.49 11.87
CA ILE A 111 35.31 -7.37 10.97
C ILE A 111 36.80 -7.03 10.97
N ALA A 112 37.17 -5.77 10.83
CA ALA A 112 38.55 -5.31 10.81
C ALA A 112 39.31 -5.67 12.12
N LYS A 113 38.65 -5.55 13.28
CA LYS A 113 39.24 -5.89 14.59
C LYS A 113 39.13 -7.39 14.92
N SER A 114 38.40 -8.15 14.17
CA SER A 114 38.21 -9.59 14.34
C SER A 114 39.01 -10.44 13.34
N TRP A 115 39.68 -9.83 12.38
CA TRP A 115 40.40 -10.52 11.29
C TRP A 115 41.68 -11.18 11.78
N ASN A 116 41.56 -12.12 12.77
CA ASN A 116 42.67 -12.91 13.30
C ASN A 116 42.63 -14.34 12.74
N SER A 117 43.80 -14.93 12.55
CA SER A 117 43.93 -16.30 12.06
C SER A 117 44.06 -17.29 13.22
N ASN A 118 43.10 -18.15 13.41
CA ASN A 118 43.26 -19.42 14.12
C ASN A 118 43.89 -20.48 13.17
N SER A 119 44.33 -21.60 13.74
CA SER A 119 44.72 -22.77 12.95
C SER A 119 43.59 -23.17 11.99
N LYS A 120 43.95 -23.80 10.86
CA LYS A 120 42.94 -24.29 9.89
C LYS A 120 41.85 -25.13 10.58
N LYS A 121 42.22 -26.08 11.42
CA LYS A 121 41.27 -26.91 12.19
C LYS A 121 40.34 -26.05 13.06
N GLY A 122 40.89 -25.07 13.76
CA GLY A 122 40.09 -24.16 14.60
C GLY A 122 39.10 -23.34 13.80
N GLN A 123 39.48 -22.85 12.59
CA GLN A 123 38.57 -22.12 11.73
C GLN A 123 37.36 -22.95 11.29
N TYR A 124 37.54 -24.24 10.95
CA TYR A 124 36.44 -25.11 10.58
C TYR A 124 35.50 -25.40 11.77
N ILE A 125 36.02 -25.58 12.97
CA ILE A 125 35.21 -25.80 14.20
C ILE A 125 34.29 -24.58 14.40
N TYR A 126 34.86 -23.34 14.36
CA TYR A 126 34.07 -22.14 14.54
C TYR A 126 33.12 -21.84 13.36
N LEU A 127 33.49 -22.23 12.14
CA LEU A 127 32.58 -22.16 11.00
C LEU A 127 31.35 -23.08 11.19
N THR A 128 31.59 -24.32 11.63
CA THR A 128 30.49 -25.26 11.91
C THR A 128 29.60 -24.72 13.04
N ALA A 129 30.19 -24.21 14.12
CA ALA A 129 29.41 -23.60 15.21
C ALA A 129 28.61 -22.37 14.72
N PHE A 130 29.20 -21.54 13.86
CA PHE A 130 28.49 -20.41 13.23
C PHE A 130 27.28 -20.90 12.41
N ILE A 131 27.45 -21.91 11.58
CA ILE A 131 26.36 -22.49 10.77
C ILE A 131 25.24 -23.02 11.67
N LEU A 132 25.58 -23.77 12.71
CA LEU A 132 24.63 -24.35 13.66
C LEU A 132 23.83 -23.27 14.42
N LEU A 133 24.49 -22.20 14.89
CA LEU A 133 23.84 -21.07 15.54
C LEU A 133 22.85 -20.34 14.60
N ASN A 134 23.14 -20.34 13.30
CA ASN A 134 22.32 -19.63 12.32
C ASN A 134 21.26 -20.51 11.65
N VAL A 135 21.10 -21.77 12.00
CA VAL A 135 20.06 -22.66 11.45
C VAL A 135 18.66 -22.05 11.63
N ASN A 136 18.39 -21.41 12.77
CA ASN A 136 17.11 -20.75 13.05
C ASN A 136 17.29 -19.32 13.62
N SER A 137 18.33 -18.62 13.21
CA SER A 137 18.60 -17.25 13.64
C SER A 137 17.68 -16.24 12.95
N TYR A 138 17.50 -15.07 13.58
CA TYR A 138 16.71 -14.00 12.97
C TYR A 138 17.29 -13.51 11.63
N PRO A 139 18.60 -13.36 11.42
CA PRO A 139 19.14 -12.94 10.14
C PRO A 139 18.78 -13.90 9.00
N LYS A 140 18.79 -15.22 9.26
CA LYS A 140 18.33 -16.21 8.27
C LYS A 140 16.83 -16.07 7.99
N ARG A 141 15.99 -15.92 9.04
CA ARG A 141 14.55 -15.70 8.87
C ARG A 141 14.25 -14.44 8.07
N PHE A 142 15.01 -13.36 8.32
CA PHE A 142 14.94 -12.14 7.51
C PHE A 142 15.29 -12.41 6.05
N ALA A 143 16.40 -13.10 5.78
CA ALA A 143 16.84 -13.40 4.42
C ALA A 143 15.79 -14.25 3.66
N ILE A 144 15.20 -15.24 4.32
CA ILE A 144 14.11 -16.05 3.76
C ILE A 144 12.88 -15.17 3.48
N ALA A 145 12.45 -14.34 4.42
CA ALA A 145 11.30 -13.47 4.24
C ALA A 145 11.52 -12.47 3.10
N ALA A 146 12.72 -11.92 2.98
CA ALA A 146 13.09 -11.05 1.86
C ALA A 146 13.04 -11.78 0.51
N TYR A 147 13.60 -12.98 0.44
CA TYR A 147 13.58 -13.81 -0.78
C TYR A 147 12.15 -14.18 -1.18
N VAL A 148 11.35 -14.67 -0.23
CA VAL A 148 9.93 -15.04 -0.46
C VAL A 148 9.15 -13.81 -0.91
N GLY A 149 9.26 -12.69 -0.18
CA GLY A 149 8.54 -11.46 -0.52
C GLY A 149 8.87 -10.94 -1.93
N LEU A 150 10.17 -10.95 -2.32
CA LEU A 150 10.59 -10.55 -3.67
C LEU A 150 10.08 -11.51 -4.75
N THR A 151 10.09 -12.82 -4.48
CA THR A 151 9.62 -13.82 -5.43
C THR A 151 8.11 -13.73 -5.61
N GLU A 152 7.36 -13.60 -4.54
CA GLU A 152 5.91 -13.44 -4.58
C GLU A 152 5.50 -12.13 -5.26
N ALA A 153 6.16 -11.01 -4.96
CA ALA A 153 5.88 -9.73 -5.62
C ALA A 153 6.10 -9.84 -7.15
N LYS A 154 7.21 -10.45 -7.58
CA LYS A 154 7.45 -10.70 -9.01
C LYS A 154 6.39 -11.61 -9.63
N THR A 155 5.97 -12.64 -8.92
CA THR A 155 4.92 -13.57 -9.37
C THR A 155 3.57 -12.87 -9.52
N GLU A 156 3.16 -12.04 -8.56
CA GLU A 156 1.91 -11.26 -8.66
C GLU A 156 1.94 -10.31 -9.87
N VAL A 157 3.05 -9.59 -10.08
CA VAL A 157 3.21 -8.73 -11.27
C VAL A 157 3.14 -9.55 -12.56
N ALA A 158 3.76 -10.73 -12.60
CA ALA A 158 3.73 -11.60 -13.79
C ALA A 158 2.30 -12.09 -14.11
N ILE A 159 1.53 -12.48 -13.09
CA ILE A 159 0.12 -12.89 -13.24
C ILE A 159 -0.74 -11.72 -13.75
N LEU A 160 -0.56 -10.53 -13.17
CA LEU A 160 -1.24 -9.33 -13.63
C LEU A 160 -0.94 -9.02 -15.10
N LYS A 161 0.34 -9.08 -15.49
CA LYS A 161 0.78 -8.88 -16.90
C LYS A 161 0.20 -9.91 -17.84
N GLN A 162 0.17 -11.18 -17.45
CA GLN A 162 -0.46 -12.25 -18.25
C GLN A 162 -1.96 -11.98 -18.46
N GLY A 163 -2.64 -11.42 -17.45
CA GLY A 163 -4.05 -11.05 -17.54
C GLY A 163 -4.40 -10.07 -18.67
N ILE A 164 -3.40 -9.31 -19.16
CA ILE A 164 -3.60 -8.41 -20.32
C ILE A 164 -3.83 -9.19 -21.61
N SER A 165 -3.13 -10.31 -21.78
CA SER A 165 -3.16 -11.12 -23.00
C SER A 165 -4.21 -12.23 -22.95
N ILE A 166 -4.73 -12.55 -21.77
CA ILE A 166 -5.74 -13.57 -21.56
C ILE A 166 -7.12 -12.94 -21.71
N LYS A 167 -8.01 -13.62 -22.45
CA LYS A 167 -9.40 -13.19 -22.58
C LYS A 167 -10.13 -13.38 -21.25
N ASP A 168 -10.89 -12.36 -20.84
CA ASP A 168 -11.79 -12.48 -19.69
C ASP A 168 -12.82 -13.60 -19.87
N GLN A 169 -13.28 -14.17 -18.78
CA GLN A 169 -14.22 -15.30 -18.74
C GLN A 169 -15.65 -14.87 -18.40
N PHE A 170 -15.91 -13.56 -18.29
CA PHE A 170 -17.25 -13.08 -18.00
C PHE A 170 -18.24 -13.51 -19.09
N THR A 171 -19.40 -14.00 -18.66
CA THR A 171 -20.57 -14.17 -19.52
C THR A 171 -21.66 -13.26 -19.00
N ILE A 172 -22.01 -12.21 -19.76
CA ILE A 172 -23.08 -11.28 -19.39
C ILE A 172 -24.40 -12.01 -19.54
N THR A 173 -25.14 -12.16 -18.44
CA THR A 173 -26.48 -12.82 -18.41
C THR A 173 -27.60 -11.80 -18.46
N LYS A 174 -27.38 -10.58 -17.97
CA LYS A 174 -28.29 -9.46 -18.07
C LYS A 174 -27.53 -8.16 -18.17
N ASN A 175 -27.99 -7.26 -19.03
CA ASN A 175 -27.40 -5.95 -19.25
C ASN A 175 -28.50 -4.89 -19.24
N ASP A 176 -28.80 -4.36 -18.05
CA ASP A 176 -29.81 -3.33 -17.81
C ASP A 176 -29.11 -2.11 -17.17
N ILE A 177 -28.18 -1.50 -17.94
CA ILE A 177 -27.39 -0.37 -17.48
C ILE A 177 -28.30 0.83 -17.23
N LYS A 178 -28.36 1.29 -15.98
CA LYS A 178 -29.27 2.32 -15.48
C LYS A 178 -28.70 3.73 -15.54
N TYR A 179 -27.38 3.85 -15.75
CA TYR A 179 -26.67 5.10 -15.68
C TYR A 179 -25.95 5.44 -16.99
N LYS A 180 -26.03 6.71 -17.37
CA LYS A 180 -25.30 7.23 -18.52
C LYS A 180 -23.83 7.51 -18.20
N ASN A 181 -23.59 8.04 -17.02
CA ASN A 181 -22.28 8.36 -16.49
C ASN A 181 -22.04 7.57 -15.20
N ILE A 182 -21.02 6.73 -15.21
CA ILE A 182 -20.56 5.98 -14.06
C ILE A 182 -19.17 6.50 -13.71
N LEU A 183 -18.99 7.07 -12.51
CA LEU A 183 -17.72 7.59 -12.04
C LEU A 183 -17.25 6.72 -10.87
N VAL A 184 -16.13 6.05 -11.04
CA VAL A 184 -15.44 5.29 -9.99
C VAL A 184 -14.20 6.07 -9.58
N ILE A 185 -14.25 6.70 -8.42
CA ILE A 185 -13.15 7.44 -7.84
C ILE A 185 -12.36 6.47 -6.96
N ILE A 186 -11.15 6.13 -7.40
CA ILE A 186 -10.20 5.30 -6.68
C ILE A 186 -9.29 6.26 -5.92
N GLY A 187 -9.56 6.41 -4.61
CA GLY A 187 -8.78 7.21 -3.68
C GLY A 187 -7.52 6.49 -3.25
N GLU A 188 -6.65 7.19 -2.56
CA GLU A 188 -5.35 6.74 -2.10
C GLU A 188 -5.14 7.13 -0.65
N SER A 189 -4.83 6.12 0.22
CA SER A 189 -4.34 6.34 1.58
C SER A 189 -5.30 7.09 2.53
N VAL A 190 -6.63 6.92 2.38
CA VAL A 190 -7.61 7.56 3.27
C VAL A 190 -8.14 6.56 4.30
N THR A 191 -7.95 6.88 5.57
CA THR A 191 -8.53 6.16 6.70
C THR A 191 -9.89 6.74 7.05
N ARG A 192 -10.94 5.90 7.08
CA ARG A 192 -12.34 6.30 7.27
C ARG A 192 -12.57 7.10 8.55
N GLU A 193 -11.91 6.73 9.64
CA GLU A 193 -12.06 7.33 10.98
C GLU A 193 -11.72 8.82 11.01
N TYR A 194 -11.01 9.34 10.01
CA TYR A 194 -10.66 10.75 9.90
C TYR A 194 -11.59 11.54 8.96
N MET A 195 -12.73 10.95 8.58
CA MET A 195 -13.77 11.63 7.79
C MET A 195 -14.97 12.00 8.66
N SER A 196 -15.35 13.27 8.67
CA SER A 196 -16.46 13.76 9.51
C SER A 196 -17.83 13.18 9.13
N VAL A 197 -18.00 12.71 7.90
CA VAL A 197 -19.20 11.95 7.47
C VAL A 197 -19.37 10.63 8.23
N TYR A 198 -18.29 10.07 8.77
CA TYR A 198 -18.32 8.86 9.62
C TYR A 198 -18.12 9.16 11.10
N GLY A 199 -18.20 10.44 11.52
CA GLY A 199 -18.19 10.84 12.93
C GLY A 199 -16.89 11.43 13.46
N TYR A 200 -15.88 11.68 12.60
CA TYR A 200 -14.69 12.42 13.04
C TYR A 200 -15.06 13.84 13.50
N PRO A 201 -14.53 14.32 14.65
CA PRO A 201 -14.98 15.58 15.24
C PRO A 201 -14.65 16.82 14.41
N LEU A 202 -13.51 16.84 13.71
CA LEU A 202 -13.14 17.94 12.83
C LEU A 202 -13.84 17.82 11.46
N ASP A 203 -14.26 18.95 10.89
CA ASP A 203 -15.08 18.95 9.68
C ASP A 203 -14.26 18.72 8.39
N THR A 204 -13.78 17.51 8.23
CA THR A 204 -12.93 17.07 7.10
C THR A 204 -13.73 16.77 5.84
N THR A 205 -15.04 16.49 5.95
CA THR A 205 -15.90 16.15 4.81
C THR A 205 -17.25 16.88 4.88
N PRO A 206 -17.24 18.24 4.86
CA PRO A 206 -18.44 19.06 5.06
C PRO A 206 -19.53 18.81 4.01
N TRP A 207 -19.17 18.57 2.77
CA TRP A 207 -20.14 18.32 1.72
C TRP A 207 -20.73 16.89 1.81
N LEU A 208 -19.87 15.87 2.03
CA LEU A 208 -20.33 14.46 2.12
C LEU A 208 -21.29 14.26 3.31
N LYS A 209 -21.13 14.98 4.40
CA LYS A 209 -22.09 14.94 5.55
C LYS A 209 -23.53 15.27 5.16
N ASN A 210 -23.71 16.04 4.09
CA ASN A 210 -25.01 16.51 3.62
C ASN A 210 -25.40 15.89 2.26
N ALA A 211 -24.53 15.12 1.64
CA ALA A 211 -24.80 14.48 0.36
C ALA A 211 -25.74 13.28 0.52
N ASN A 212 -26.74 13.17 -0.36
CA ASN A 212 -27.58 11.99 -0.42
C ASN A 212 -26.85 10.82 -1.05
N GLY A 213 -26.89 9.66 -0.40
CA GLY A 213 -26.19 8.46 -0.85
C GLY A 213 -26.08 7.40 0.22
N ASP A 214 -25.35 6.34 -0.08
CA ASP A 214 -25.04 5.23 0.82
C ASP A 214 -23.59 5.33 1.30
N PHE A 215 -23.37 5.44 2.61
CA PHE A 215 -22.08 5.60 3.26
C PHE A 215 -21.84 4.38 4.17
N TYR A 216 -20.87 3.54 3.82
CA TYR A 216 -20.60 2.29 4.54
C TYR A 216 -19.72 2.55 5.75
N THR A 217 -20.24 2.27 6.95
CA THR A 217 -19.54 2.54 8.21
C THR A 217 -18.47 1.50 8.57
N HIS A 218 -18.53 0.31 7.96
CA HIS A 218 -17.60 -0.81 8.18
C HIS A 218 -17.01 -1.34 6.86
N ALA A 219 -16.46 -0.42 6.07
CA ALA A 219 -15.76 -0.82 4.84
C ALA A 219 -14.27 -1.04 5.12
N ILE A 220 -13.73 -2.16 4.62
CA ILE A 220 -12.31 -2.51 4.73
C ILE A 220 -11.66 -2.79 3.39
N SER A 221 -10.40 -2.44 3.28
CA SER A 221 -9.51 -2.87 2.19
C SER A 221 -9.06 -4.31 2.39
N PRO A 222 -8.92 -5.13 1.33
CA PRO A 222 -8.41 -6.48 1.44
C PRO A 222 -6.91 -6.54 1.76
N ALA A 223 -6.18 -5.40 1.68
CA ALA A 223 -4.75 -5.33 1.95
C ALA A 223 -4.31 -3.89 2.28
N PRO A 224 -3.15 -3.68 2.95
CA PRO A 224 -2.79 -2.41 3.58
C PRO A 224 -1.93 -1.49 2.70
N ASN A 225 -1.81 -1.74 1.41
CA ASN A 225 -1.08 -0.91 0.46
C ASN A 225 -1.63 -1.11 -0.96
N THR A 226 -1.38 -0.14 -1.82
CA THR A 226 -1.89 -0.05 -3.19
C THR A 226 -1.54 -1.28 -4.04
N PHE A 227 -0.30 -1.79 -3.93
CA PHE A 227 0.16 -2.95 -4.70
C PHE A 227 -0.69 -4.19 -4.47
N LEU A 228 -1.04 -4.46 -3.21
CA LEU A 228 -1.79 -5.65 -2.81
C LEU A 228 -3.31 -5.43 -2.88
N SER A 229 -3.78 -4.22 -2.58
CA SER A 229 -5.21 -3.93 -2.45
C SER A 229 -5.90 -3.76 -3.80
N LEU A 230 -5.33 -2.99 -4.73
CA LEU A 230 -6.00 -2.68 -5.99
C LEU A 230 -6.30 -3.92 -6.86
N PRO A 231 -5.38 -4.89 -7.04
CA PRO A 231 -5.73 -6.12 -7.74
C PRO A 231 -6.88 -6.89 -7.07
N ARG A 232 -6.88 -6.93 -5.74
CA ARG A 232 -7.90 -7.62 -4.94
C ARG A 232 -9.25 -6.89 -4.90
N THR A 233 -9.24 -5.58 -5.17
CA THR A 233 -10.44 -4.73 -5.24
C THR A 233 -11.05 -4.71 -6.64
N LEU A 234 -10.22 -4.62 -7.68
CA LEU A 234 -10.65 -4.34 -9.04
C LEU A 234 -10.72 -5.58 -9.95
N ALA A 235 -10.16 -6.71 -9.49
CA ALA A 235 -10.15 -7.97 -10.24
C ALA A 235 -10.48 -9.14 -9.32
N ILE A 236 -10.63 -10.33 -9.91
CA ILE A 236 -10.72 -11.58 -9.16
C ILE A 236 -9.32 -12.02 -8.79
N PHE A 237 -8.87 -11.58 -7.63
CA PHE A 237 -7.51 -11.73 -7.19
C PHE A 237 -7.45 -11.95 -5.67
N ASP A 238 -7.57 -13.20 -5.24
CA ASP A 238 -7.49 -13.61 -3.84
C ASP A 238 -6.41 -14.69 -3.63
N GLU A 239 -6.38 -15.30 -2.45
CA GLU A 239 -5.44 -16.36 -2.09
C GLU A 239 -5.52 -17.57 -3.03
N ASN A 240 -6.75 -17.95 -3.38
CA ASN A 240 -7.03 -19.18 -4.11
C ASN A 240 -7.07 -18.97 -5.63
N LYS A 241 -7.32 -17.74 -6.07
CA LYS A 241 -7.49 -17.39 -7.48
C LYS A 241 -6.90 -16.03 -7.79
N LYS A 242 -6.00 -16.01 -8.75
CA LYS A 242 -5.34 -14.79 -9.24
C LYS A 242 -5.66 -14.63 -10.74
N GLU A 243 -6.89 -14.22 -11.04
CA GLU A 243 -7.40 -14.11 -12.41
C GLU A 243 -7.49 -12.63 -12.85
N ALA A 244 -6.36 -12.03 -13.09
CA ALA A 244 -6.25 -10.60 -13.41
C ALA A 244 -7.00 -10.18 -14.69
N ALA A 245 -7.27 -11.10 -15.62
CA ALA A 245 -8.12 -10.86 -16.79
C ALA A 245 -9.58 -10.58 -16.41
N ASN A 246 -10.07 -11.18 -15.32
CA ASN A 246 -11.42 -10.97 -14.81
C ASN A 246 -11.46 -9.73 -13.90
N ASN A 247 -11.34 -8.55 -14.50
CA ASN A 247 -11.31 -7.27 -13.81
C ASN A 247 -12.45 -6.34 -14.23
N ILE A 248 -12.65 -5.28 -13.47
CA ILE A 248 -13.75 -4.33 -13.63
C ILE A 248 -13.74 -3.61 -14.98
N VAL A 249 -12.56 -3.36 -15.56
CA VAL A 249 -12.43 -2.71 -16.88
C VAL A 249 -12.91 -3.65 -17.97
N ASN A 250 -12.49 -4.92 -17.94
CA ASN A 250 -12.92 -5.93 -18.91
C ASN A 250 -14.40 -6.25 -18.79
N LEU A 251 -14.94 -6.35 -17.57
CA LEU A 251 -16.39 -6.49 -17.34
C LEU A 251 -17.16 -5.32 -17.96
N SER A 252 -16.69 -4.10 -17.73
CA SER A 252 -17.33 -2.87 -18.28
C SER A 252 -17.28 -2.83 -19.79
N ASN A 253 -16.14 -3.17 -20.39
CA ASN A 253 -15.99 -3.28 -21.86
C ASN A 253 -16.96 -4.32 -22.45
N LYS A 254 -17.06 -5.48 -21.79
CA LYS A 254 -17.93 -6.57 -22.22
C LYS A 254 -19.41 -6.23 -22.11
N ALA A 255 -19.79 -5.42 -21.13
CA ALA A 255 -21.12 -4.89 -20.97
C ALA A 255 -21.44 -3.72 -21.93
N GLY A 256 -20.51 -3.34 -22.81
CA GLY A 256 -20.71 -2.30 -23.82
C GLY A 256 -20.54 -0.87 -23.32
N LEU A 257 -19.97 -0.68 -22.12
CA LEU A 257 -19.62 0.66 -21.63
C LEU A 257 -18.36 1.18 -22.35
N ASP A 258 -18.34 2.46 -22.63
CA ASP A 258 -17.13 3.15 -23.06
C ASP A 258 -16.26 3.43 -21.82
N THR A 259 -15.05 2.88 -21.78
CA THR A 259 -14.21 2.85 -20.58
C THR A 259 -13.09 3.87 -20.65
N TYR A 260 -13.03 4.73 -19.63
CA TYR A 260 -12.00 5.75 -19.45
C TYR A 260 -11.21 5.49 -18.18
N TRP A 261 -9.88 5.56 -18.26
CA TRP A 261 -9.00 5.57 -17.11
C TRP A 261 -8.26 6.90 -17.07
N VAL A 262 -8.60 7.73 -16.07
CA VAL A 262 -7.97 9.04 -15.84
C VAL A 262 -7.14 8.91 -14.55
N SER A 263 -5.83 9.02 -14.65
CA SER A 263 -4.93 8.81 -13.52
C SER A 263 -4.04 10.00 -13.26
N ASN A 264 -3.97 10.41 -12.01
CA ASN A 264 -3.00 11.38 -11.50
C ASN A 264 -1.79 10.70 -10.82
N GLN A 265 -1.76 9.36 -10.78
CA GLN A 265 -0.56 8.61 -10.39
C GLN A 265 0.34 8.37 -11.60
N GLY A 266 1.66 8.41 -11.35
CA GLY A 266 2.66 8.25 -12.40
C GLY A 266 2.67 6.84 -13.01
N ARG A 267 3.12 6.78 -14.26
CA ARG A 267 3.38 5.56 -14.99
C ARG A 267 4.83 5.60 -15.48
N ILE A 268 5.73 4.85 -14.86
CA ILE A 268 7.17 4.72 -15.26
C ILE A 268 7.29 3.68 -16.34
N GLY A 269 6.51 3.18 -16.98
CA GLY A 269 6.50 2.17 -18.03
C GLY A 269 5.09 1.69 -18.28
N GLN A 270 4.94 0.85 -19.26
CA GLN A 270 3.61 0.44 -19.66
C GLN A 270 2.91 -0.46 -18.63
N PHE A 271 3.66 -1.06 -17.69
CA PHE A 271 3.18 -2.12 -16.79
C PHE A 271 3.78 -2.06 -15.38
N ASP A 272 4.05 -0.89 -14.86
CA ASP A 272 4.85 -0.76 -13.63
C ASP A 272 4.05 -0.97 -12.35
N THR A 273 2.77 -0.60 -12.36
CA THR A 273 1.90 -0.74 -11.18
C THR A 273 0.71 -1.66 -11.48
N PRO A 274 0.17 -2.36 -10.47
CA PRO A 274 -1.05 -3.15 -10.63
C PRO A 274 -2.21 -2.35 -11.22
N ALA A 275 -2.35 -1.08 -10.81
CA ALA A 275 -3.36 -0.18 -11.34
C ALA A 275 -3.17 0.08 -12.85
N ALA A 276 -1.94 0.35 -13.29
CA ALA A 276 -1.63 0.56 -14.71
C ALA A 276 -1.90 -0.70 -15.56
N ILE A 277 -1.65 -1.89 -15.00
CA ILE A 277 -1.94 -3.16 -15.66
C ILE A 277 -3.45 -3.38 -15.82
N ILE A 278 -4.25 -3.13 -14.78
CA ILE A 278 -5.72 -3.22 -14.86
C ILE A 278 -6.29 -2.19 -15.84
N ALA A 279 -5.74 -0.97 -15.81
CA ALA A 279 -6.10 0.12 -16.71
C ALA A 279 -5.78 -0.15 -18.18
N TYR A 280 -4.89 -1.11 -18.46
CA TYR A 280 -4.39 -1.37 -19.83
C TYR A 280 -5.51 -1.60 -20.83
N ASN A 281 -6.54 -2.32 -20.44
CA ASN A 281 -7.69 -2.65 -21.29
C ASN A 281 -8.78 -1.58 -21.33
N ALA A 282 -8.62 -0.44 -20.63
CA ALA A 282 -9.50 0.70 -20.82
C ALA A 282 -9.37 1.23 -22.26
N ARG A 283 -10.48 1.56 -22.90
CA ARG A 283 -10.48 2.06 -24.27
C ARG A 283 -9.76 3.40 -24.38
N HIS A 284 -9.93 4.25 -23.37
CA HIS A 284 -9.29 5.57 -23.29
C HIS A 284 -8.48 5.67 -22.00
N LYS A 285 -7.23 6.08 -22.13
CA LYS A 285 -6.29 6.23 -21.00
C LYS A 285 -5.67 7.61 -21.00
N ILE A 286 -5.81 8.33 -19.89
CA ILE A 286 -5.27 9.68 -19.67
C ILE A 286 -4.42 9.60 -18.40
N TYR A 287 -3.12 9.79 -18.54
CA TYR A 287 -2.19 9.88 -17.43
C TYR A 287 -1.69 11.31 -17.33
N LEU A 288 -1.98 11.98 -16.19
CA LEU A 288 -1.63 13.39 -15.97
C LEU A 288 -0.19 13.55 -15.45
N ASN A 289 0.42 12.44 -15.06
CA ASN A 289 1.73 12.39 -14.44
C ASN A 289 2.59 11.38 -15.20
N SER A 290 3.80 11.80 -15.60
CA SER A 290 4.75 10.96 -16.34
C SER A 290 5.50 9.96 -15.44
N GLY A 291 5.37 10.10 -14.11
CA GLY A 291 6.08 9.26 -13.13
C GLY A 291 7.50 9.76 -12.81
N ASP A 292 7.93 10.92 -13.38
CA ASP A 292 9.16 11.58 -12.96
C ASP A 292 8.96 12.43 -11.70
N TYR A 293 10.09 12.87 -11.09
CA TYR A 293 10.09 13.61 -9.83
C TYR A 293 9.26 14.90 -9.88
N GLU A 294 9.49 15.72 -10.87
CA GLU A 294 8.83 17.03 -10.97
C GLU A 294 7.32 16.89 -11.19
N SER A 295 6.90 15.94 -12.01
CA SER A 295 5.49 15.68 -12.25
C SER A 295 4.77 15.13 -11.02
N ALA A 296 5.41 14.24 -10.25
CA ALA A 296 4.84 13.67 -9.03
C ALA A 296 4.72 14.71 -7.90
N LYS A 297 5.74 15.57 -7.72
CA LYS A 297 5.71 16.66 -6.74
C LYS A 297 4.59 17.67 -7.01
N ASN A 298 4.30 17.93 -8.28
CA ASN A 298 3.28 18.88 -8.73
C ASN A 298 1.93 18.21 -9.06
N SER A 299 1.71 16.98 -8.59
CA SER A 299 0.47 16.24 -8.78
C SER A 299 -0.68 16.90 -8.02
N ASP A 300 -1.70 17.34 -8.74
CA ASP A 300 -2.94 17.88 -8.18
C ASP A 300 -4.14 17.14 -8.77
N ASP A 301 -4.89 16.44 -7.92
CA ASP A 301 -6.06 15.68 -8.36
C ASP A 301 -7.13 16.57 -9.03
N PHE A 302 -7.19 17.85 -8.69
CA PHE A 302 -8.11 18.78 -9.37
C PHE A 302 -7.83 18.91 -10.86
N LYS A 303 -6.61 18.62 -11.33
CA LYS A 303 -6.28 18.56 -12.76
C LYS A 303 -7.04 17.48 -13.53
N MET A 304 -7.61 16.49 -12.84
CA MET A 304 -8.46 15.45 -13.45
C MET A 304 -9.84 15.99 -13.84
N LEU A 305 -10.36 16.99 -13.10
CA LEU A 305 -11.73 17.50 -13.25
C LEU A 305 -12.07 17.99 -14.68
N PRO A 306 -11.22 18.75 -15.40
CA PRO A 306 -11.49 19.13 -16.77
C PRO A 306 -11.67 17.95 -17.73
N TYR A 307 -10.87 16.87 -17.55
CA TYR A 307 -10.99 15.66 -18.36
C TYR A 307 -12.28 14.92 -18.04
N ILE A 308 -12.62 14.77 -16.76
CA ILE A 308 -13.87 14.15 -16.32
C ILE A 308 -15.06 14.90 -16.90
N LYS A 309 -15.06 16.25 -16.82
CA LYS A 309 -16.11 17.11 -17.40
C LYS A 309 -16.30 16.87 -18.89
N ASN A 310 -15.20 16.85 -19.64
CA ASN A 310 -15.25 16.62 -21.09
C ASN A 310 -15.81 15.22 -21.43
N ILE A 311 -15.39 14.18 -20.69
CA ILE A 311 -15.86 12.81 -20.90
C ILE A 311 -17.37 12.68 -20.59
N ILE A 312 -17.86 13.28 -19.51
CA ILE A 312 -19.27 13.26 -19.10
C ILE A 312 -20.18 13.76 -20.22
N GLN A 313 -19.78 14.78 -20.96
CA GLN A 313 -20.57 15.38 -22.04
C GLN A 313 -20.77 14.45 -23.26
N GLY A 314 -19.99 13.40 -23.39
CA GLY A 314 -20.08 12.43 -24.48
C GLY A 314 -21.43 11.72 -24.55
N LYS A 315 -21.76 11.11 -25.72
CA LYS A 315 -23.09 10.52 -26.00
C LYS A 315 -23.27 9.10 -25.47
N ASP A 316 -22.19 8.33 -25.33
CA ASP A 316 -22.25 6.90 -24.98
C ASP A 316 -22.43 6.65 -23.49
N ASN A 317 -22.94 5.48 -23.12
CA ASN A 317 -22.89 5.02 -21.74
C ASN A 317 -21.44 4.72 -21.38
N LYS A 318 -20.94 5.31 -20.30
CA LYS A 318 -19.51 5.25 -19.98
C LYS A 318 -19.22 4.99 -18.53
N VAL A 319 -18.04 4.45 -18.28
CA VAL A 319 -17.43 4.39 -16.96
C VAL A 319 -16.09 5.11 -16.98
N ILE A 320 -15.90 5.98 -15.99
CA ILE A 320 -14.69 6.76 -15.76
C ILE A 320 -14.07 6.26 -14.47
N PHE A 321 -12.91 5.65 -14.57
CA PHE A 321 -12.07 5.30 -13.41
C PHE A 321 -11.13 6.47 -13.17
N ALA A 322 -11.38 7.23 -12.11
CA ALA A 322 -10.57 8.37 -11.69
C ALA A 322 -9.59 7.90 -10.59
N HIS A 323 -8.33 7.69 -10.94
CA HIS A 323 -7.29 7.17 -10.05
C HIS A 323 -6.45 8.31 -9.48
N MET A 324 -6.67 8.61 -8.19
CA MET A 324 -6.12 9.76 -7.49
C MET A 324 -4.73 9.47 -6.90
N ILE A 325 -3.95 10.53 -6.66
CA ILE A 325 -2.80 10.49 -5.75
C ILE A 325 -3.25 10.66 -4.29
N GLY A 326 -4.42 11.24 -4.07
CA GLY A 326 -5.13 11.33 -2.81
C GLY A 326 -4.32 11.86 -1.64
N SER A 327 -4.32 11.11 -0.54
CA SER A 327 -3.63 11.46 0.72
C SER A 327 -2.30 10.71 0.90
N HIS A 328 -1.71 10.21 -0.20
CA HIS A 328 -0.43 9.47 -0.15
C HIS A 328 0.63 10.21 0.68
N PRO A 329 1.36 9.57 1.56
CA PRO A 329 2.50 10.18 2.27
C PRO A 329 3.54 10.77 1.28
N ASN A 330 4.04 11.95 1.42
CA ASN A 330 3.86 13.03 2.37
C ASN A 330 2.58 13.88 2.09
N PRO A 331 1.58 13.92 2.99
CA PRO A 331 0.29 14.57 2.69
C PRO A 331 0.39 16.08 2.46
N CYS A 332 1.43 16.75 2.96
CA CYS A 332 1.61 18.18 2.72
C CYS A 332 1.89 18.49 1.24
N ASP A 333 2.56 17.60 0.53
CA ASP A 333 2.84 17.75 -0.90
C ASP A 333 1.58 17.51 -1.76
N ARG A 334 0.56 16.86 -1.21
CA ARG A 334 -0.71 16.57 -1.90
C ARG A 334 -1.68 17.75 -1.87
N LEU A 335 -1.47 18.73 -0.99
CA LEU A 335 -2.32 19.92 -0.92
C LEU A 335 -2.15 20.81 -2.14
N GLN A 336 -0.93 21.00 -2.65
CA GLN A 336 -0.63 21.97 -3.69
C GLN A 336 -1.12 23.39 -3.30
N SER A 337 -2.06 23.96 -4.04
CA SER A 337 -2.70 25.24 -3.71
C SER A 337 -3.89 25.14 -2.75
N TYR A 338 -4.27 23.93 -2.31
CA TYR A 338 -5.37 23.75 -1.37
C TYR A 338 -4.96 24.23 0.03
N PRO A 339 -5.83 24.98 0.74
CA PRO A 339 -5.46 25.57 2.04
C PRO A 339 -5.22 24.51 3.12
N LEU A 340 -4.31 24.83 4.04
CA LEU A 340 -4.13 24.10 5.30
C LEU A 340 -5.23 24.55 6.27
N SER A 341 -6.25 23.72 6.49
CA SER A 341 -7.49 24.12 7.18
C SER A 341 -7.57 23.73 8.65
N PHE A 342 -6.64 22.87 9.14
CA PHE A 342 -6.71 22.31 10.49
C PHE A 342 -5.49 22.70 11.33
N ASN A 343 -5.66 22.67 12.68
CA ASN A 343 -4.60 22.97 13.65
C ASN A 343 -4.70 22.01 14.85
N THR A 344 -4.15 20.82 14.71
CA THR A 344 -4.05 19.79 15.77
C THR A 344 -2.74 19.86 16.57
N GLY A 345 -1.90 20.89 16.33
CA GLY A 345 -0.54 20.95 16.88
C GLY A 345 0.51 20.17 16.07
N ASN A 346 0.11 19.28 15.16
CA ASN A 346 1.01 18.52 14.29
C ASN A 346 0.77 18.86 12.82
N LYS A 347 1.76 19.48 12.17
CA LYS A 347 1.66 19.94 10.78
C LYS A 347 1.34 18.80 9.79
N ILE A 348 1.93 17.62 9.96
CA ILE A 348 1.72 16.50 9.03
C ILE A 348 0.28 15.97 9.14
N ILE A 349 -0.25 15.87 10.36
CA ILE A 349 -1.65 15.50 10.59
C ILE A 349 -2.58 16.56 10.01
N ASN A 350 -2.28 17.86 10.21
CA ASN A 350 -3.06 18.94 9.61
C ASN A 350 -3.09 18.86 8.08
N CYS A 351 -1.96 18.53 7.46
CA CYS A 351 -1.90 18.30 6.01
C CYS A 351 -2.76 17.09 5.60
N TYR A 352 -2.75 16.01 6.38
CA TYR A 352 -3.54 14.83 6.10
C TYR A 352 -5.04 15.12 6.16
N LEU A 353 -5.50 15.79 7.22
CA LEU A 353 -6.91 16.21 7.35
C LEU A 353 -7.32 17.15 6.23
N SER A 354 -6.45 18.09 5.84
CA SER A 354 -6.71 19.01 4.73
C SER A 354 -6.73 18.29 3.37
N SER A 355 -5.97 17.21 3.21
CA SER A 355 -6.04 16.38 1.99
C SER A 355 -7.36 15.61 1.88
N ILE A 356 -7.93 15.19 3.01
CA ILE A 356 -9.29 14.61 3.07
C ILE A 356 -10.35 15.67 2.72
N GLN A 357 -10.20 16.90 3.20
CA GLN A 357 -11.10 17.99 2.83
C GLN A 357 -10.99 18.37 1.35
N LYS A 358 -9.79 18.29 0.78
CA LYS A 358 -9.57 18.44 -0.66
C LYS A 358 -10.29 17.33 -1.46
N LEU A 359 -10.26 16.10 -0.98
CA LEU A 359 -11.01 14.98 -1.55
C LEU A 359 -12.52 15.24 -1.52
N ASP A 360 -13.08 15.71 -0.40
CA ASP A 360 -14.49 16.09 -0.29
C ASP A 360 -14.87 17.12 -1.37
N THR A 361 -14.02 18.13 -1.54
CA THR A 361 -14.18 19.13 -2.60
C THR A 361 -14.10 18.53 -4.01
N PHE A 362 -13.23 17.54 -4.23
CA PHE A 362 -13.12 16.86 -5.53
C PHE A 362 -14.41 16.09 -5.85
N ILE A 363 -14.94 15.33 -4.88
CA ILE A 363 -16.19 14.56 -5.04
C ILE A 363 -17.36 15.54 -5.28
N LYS A 364 -17.44 16.63 -4.50
CA LYS A 364 -18.44 17.69 -4.68
C LYS A 364 -18.45 18.23 -6.12
N ARG A 365 -17.30 18.70 -6.61
CA ARG A 365 -17.18 19.26 -7.96
C ARG A 365 -17.54 18.23 -9.04
N SER A 366 -17.17 16.97 -8.84
CA SER A 366 -17.53 15.88 -9.76
C SER A 366 -19.04 15.63 -9.78
N ALA A 367 -19.70 15.64 -8.61
CA ALA A 367 -21.15 15.52 -8.50
C ALA A 367 -21.88 16.71 -9.16
N GLU A 368 -21.41 17.93 -8.93
CA GLU A 368 -21.96 19.14 -9.55
C GLU A 368 -21.90 19.08 -11.08
N MET A 369 -20.80 18.61 -11.67
CA MET A 369 -20.67 18.42 -13.12
C MET A 369 -21.66 17.37 -13.65
N LEU A 370 -21.87 16.28 -12.93
CA LEU A 370 -22.82 15.21 -13.30
C LEU A 370 -24.27 15.70 -13.19
N VAL A 371 -24.60 16.47 -12.16
CA VAL A 371 -25.92 17.12 -12.02
C VAL A 371 -26.17 18.11 -13.17
N GLN A 372 -25.17 18.92 -13.53
CA GLN A 372 -25.28 19.89 -14.65
C GLN A 372 -25.48 19.19 -16.02
N ASP A 373 -24.89 17.99 -16.21
CA ASP A 373 -25.11 17.18 -17.43
C ASP A 373 -26.55 16.65 -17.54
N GLY A 374 -27.28 16.57 -16.43
CA GLY A 374 -28.69 16.21 -16.36
C GLY A 374 -29.02 14.76 -16.71
N LYS A 375 -28.03 13.90 -16.94
CA LYS A 375 -28.21 12.48 -17.25
C LYS A 375 -28.11 11.60 -16.01
N PRO A 376 -28.73 10.41 -15.99
CA PRO A 376 -28.59 9.47 -14.88
C PRO A 376 -27.11 9.13 -14.62
N TYR A 377 -26.66 9.26 -13.37
CA TYR A 377 -25.29 9.01 -12.98
C TYR A 377 -25.20 8.22 -11.68
N VAL A 378 -24.04 7.62 -11.47
CA VAL A 378 -23.60 7.06 -10.17
C VAL A 378 -22.13 7.36 -9.94
N ILE A 379 -21.80 7.73 -8.71
CA ILE A 379 -20.43 7.92 -8.20
C ILE A 379 -20.17 6.81 -7.20
N PHE A 380 -19.08 6.07 -7.38
CA PHE A 380 -18.47 5.23 -6.36
C PHE A 380 -17.19 5.93 -5.89
N TYR A 381 -16.99 5.99 -4.60
CA TYR A 381 -15.71 6.36 -4.03
C TYR A 381 -15.27 5.29 -3.04
N LEU A 382 -14.02 4.90 -3.12
CA LEU A 382 -13.33 4.06 -2.14
C LEU A 382 -11.85 4.46 -2.09
N SER A 383 -11.24 4.37 -0.90
CA SER A 383 -9.78 4.38 -0.81
C SER A 383 -9.24 2.97 -1.05
N ASP A 384 -8.04 2.89 -1.57
CA ASP A 384 -7.35 1.63 -1.79
C ASP A 384 -6.91 0.96 -0.47
N HIS A 385 -6.44 1.75 0.51
CA HIS A 385 -6.11 1.35 1.88
C HIS A 385 -6.15 2.56 2.82
N GLY A 386 -5.99 2.31 4.12
CA GLY A 386 -5.81 3.34 5.13
C GLY A 386 -4.33 3.48 5.57
N LEU A 387 -4.09 4.34 6.56
CA LEU A 387 -2.76 4.62 7.12
C LEU A 387 -2.76 4.47 8.64
N THR A 388 -1.59 4.19 9.21
CA THR A 388 -1.36 4.38 10.65
C THR A 388 -1.14 5.86 10.93
N ILE A 389 -1.90 6.39 11.91
CA ILE A 389 -1.80 7.77 12.37
C ILE A 389 -1.60 7.76 13.88
N ASP A 390 -0.48 8.32 14.36
CA ASP A 390 -0.13 8.38 15.77
C ASP A 390 0.82 9.56 16.10
N ASP A 391 1.15 9.75 17.36
CA ASP A 391 2.02 10.84 17.84
C ASP A 391 3.53 10.57 17.63
N SER A 392 3.92 9.66 16.76
CA SER A 392 5.31 9.36 16.50
C SER A 392 6.01 10.45 15.66
N SER A 393 7.32 10.34 15.49
CA SER A 393 8.11 11.24 14.63
C SER A 393 7.71 11.19 13.15
N ASN A 394 7.08 10.10 12.72
CA ASN A 394 6.43 9.95 11.40
C ASN A 394 4.95 9.63 11.61
N PRO A 395 4.12 10.64 11.89
CA PRO A 395 2.77 10.45 12.43
C PRO A 395 1.78 9.89 11.40
N VAL A 396 2.04 10.00 10.11
CA VAL A 396 1.16 9.54 9.03
C VAL A 396 1.97 8.62 8.11
N ARG A 397 1.74 7.32 8.20
CA ARG A 397 2.57 6.33 7.50
C ARG A 397 1.82 5.06 7.11
N HIS A 398 2.38 4.35 6.16
CA HIS A 398 1.95 2.99 5.85
C HIS A 398 2.19 2.04 7.02
N GLY A 399 1.34 1.02 7.14
CA GLY A 399 1.44 -0.05 8.13
C GLY A 399 0.66 -1.28 7.67
N ASN A 400 0.68 -2.36 8.46
CA ASN A 400 -0.08 -3.58 8.17
C ASN A 400 -0.56 -4.29 9.45
N ALA A 401 -0.28 -3.69 10.62
CA ALA A 401 -0.46 -4.32 11.92
C ALA A 401 -1.62 -3.74 12.72
N ARG A 402 -2.39 -2.83 12.15
CA ARG A 402 -3.49 -2.13 12.81
C ARG A 402 -4.71 -2.05 11.91
N ARG A 403 -5.93 -1.93 12.50
CA ARG A 403 -7.18 -1.84 11.75
C ARG A 403 -7.22 -0.65 10.81
N GLU A 404 -6.74 0.50 11.23
CA GLU A 404 -6.75 1.73 10.44
C GLU A 404 -5.94 1.63 9.13
N ASN A 405 -5.07 0.62 8.98
CA ASN A 405 -4.42 0.35 7.69
C ASN A 405 -5.37 -0.26 6.66
N TYR A 406 -6.49 -0.81 7.12
CA TYR A 406 -7.50 -1.48 6.32
C TYR A 406 -8.84 -0.73 6.33
N ASP A 407 -9.11 0.10 7.33
CA ASP A 407 -10.33 0.90 7.45
C ASP A 407 -10.39 1.96 6.36
N ILE A 408 -11.26 1.75 5.38
CA ILE A 408 -11.41 2.65 4.23
C ILE A 408 -12.81 3.24 4.16
N PRO A 409 -12.98 4.46 3.65
CA PRO A 409 -14.27 4.94 3.22
C PRO A 409 -14.74 4.19 1.97
N PHE A 410 -16.02 3.85 1.96
CA PHE A 410 -16.73 3.42 0.76
C PHE A 410 -18.10 4.09 0.72
N LEU A 411 -18.42 4.73 -0.39
CA LEU A 411 -19.71 5.38 -0.58
C LEU A 411 -20.23 5.28 -2.01
N ILE A 412 -21.54 5.37 -2.15
CA ILE A 412 -22.24 5.38 -3.44
C ILE A 412 -23.22 6.55 -3.45
N ILE A 413 -23.04 7.47 -4.39
CA ILE A 413 -23.95 8.60 -4.64
C ILE A 413 -24.51 8.46 -6.04
N ASP A 414 -25.81 8.47 -6.20
CA ASP A 414 -26.41 8.40 -7.52
C ASP A 414 -27.53 9.44 -7.72
N SER A 415 -27.87 9.69 -8.97
CA SER A 415 -28.90 10.64 -9.38
C SER A 415 -30.30 10.35 -8.83
N LYS A 416 -30.53 9.21 -8.20
CA LYS A 416 -31.80 8.78 -7.60
C LYS A 416 -31.76 8.81 -6.08
N SER A 417 -30.60 9.06 -5.47
CA SER A 417 -30.45 9.13 -4.02
C SER A 417 -31.16 10.36 -3.47
N THR A 418 -32.15 10.17 -2.62
CA THR A 418 -32.95 11.24 -1.98
C THR A 418 -32.66 11.40 -0.50
N THR A 419 -31.89 10.49 0.10
CA THR A 419 -31.58 10.46 1.53
C THR A 419 -30.09 10.17 1.75
N HIS A 420 -29.57 10.72 2.85
CA HIS A 420 -28.27 10.35 3.39
C HIS A 420 -28.42 9.09 4.25
N ARG A 421 -27.73 8.00 3.92
CA ARG A 421 -27.84 6.73 4.66
C ARG A 421 -26.47 6.24 5.11
N LEU A 422 -26.32 6.04 6.40
CA LEU A 422 -25.21 5.27 6.97
C LEU A 422 -25.56 3.78 6.89
N ILE A 423 -24.73 3.01 6.21
CA ILE A 423 -24.93 1.57 5.99
C ILE A 423 -24.04 0.82 6.95
N ASP A 424 -24.65 0.30 8.01
CA ASP A 424 -23.99 -0.42 9.09
C ASP A 424 -23.84 -1.92 8.76
N ILE A 425 -23.07 -2.20 7.72
CA ILE A 425 -22.80 -3.56 7.23
C ILE A 425 -21.31 -3.67 6.93
N GLN A 426 -20.70 -4.77 7.36
CA GLN A 426 -19.33 -5.12 6.98
C GLN A 426 -19.23 -5.28 5.46
N PHE A 427 -18.30 -4.57 4.85
CA PHE A 427 -18.04 -4.62 3.41
C PHE A 427 -16.53 -4.70 3.17
N SER A 428 -16.07 -5.75 2.52
CA SER A 428 -14.70 -5.79 2.00
C SER A 428 -14.67 -5.26 0.57
N SER A 429 -13.70 -4.39 0.27
CA SER A 429 -13.56 -3.92 -1.11
C SER A 429 -13.15 -5.03 -2.10
N SER A 430 -12.78 -6.23 -1.64
CA SER A 430 -12.67 -7.42 -2.50
C SER A 430 -13.99 -7.79 -3.18
N GLU A 431 -15.14 -7.34 -2.66
CA GLU A 431 -16.46 -7.53 -3.25
C GLU A 431 -16.86 -6.40 -4.22
N PHE A 432 -15.97 -5.41 -4.40
CA PHE A 432 -16.30 -4.19 -5.15
C PHE A 432 -16.75 -4.49 -6.59
N LEU A 433 -16.10 -5.43 -7.27
CA LEU A 433 -16.46 -5.80 -8.65
C LEU A 433 -17.92 -6.26 -8.74
N SER A 434 -18.36 -7.14 -7.84
CA SER A 434 -19.76 -7.62 -7.81
C SER A 434 -20.74 -6.53 -7.36
N LYS A 435 -20.33 -5.70 -6.41
CA LYS A 435 -21.13 -4.55 -5.93
C LYS A 435 -21.34 -3.51 -7.04
N PHE A 436 -20.28 -3.21 -7.77
CA PHE A 436 -20.31 -2.33 -8.94
C PHE A 436 -21.29 -2.89 -10.00
N ALA A 437 -21.09 -4.13 -10.42
CA ALA A 437 -21.92 -4.76 -11.44
C ALA A 437 -23.42 -4.72 -11.08
N LYS A 438 -23.75 -5.13 -9.85
CA LYS A 438 -25.13 -5.12 -9.34
C LYS A 438 -25.73 -3.72 -9.32
N LYS A 439 -24.99 -2.71 -8.87
CA LYS A 439 -25.47 -1.31 -8.80
C LYS A 439 -25.70 -0.72 -10.19
N VAL A 440 -24.80 -1.01 -11.13
CA VAL A 440 -24.88 -0.50 -12.51
C VAL A 440 -25.98 -1.19 -13.33
N GLY A 441 -26.36 -2.41 -12.98
CA GLY A 441 -27.37 -3.22 -13.67
C GLY A 441 -26.77 -4.27 -14.61
N ILE A 442 -25.58 -4.76 -14.30
CA ILE A 442 -24.89 -5.84 -15.01
C ILE A 442 -24.98 -7.12 -14.19
N GLU A 443 -25.52 -8.20 -14.75
CA GLU A 443 -25.43 -9.55 -14.20
C GLU A 443 -24.48 -10.37 -15.07
N TYR A 444 -23.59 -11.11 -14.44
CA TYR A 444 -22.58 -11.93 -15.12
C TYR A 444 -22.41 -13.28 -14.43
N LYS A 445 -21.89 -14.24 -15.19
CA LYS A 445 -21.42 -15.54 -14.69
C LYS A 445 -19.95 -15.70 -15.04
N LEU A 446 -19.27 -16.45 -14.19
CA LEU A 446 -17.91 -16.97 -14.42
C LEU A 446 -17.95 -18.50 -14.41
N PRO A 447 -17.09 -19.20 -15.16
CA PRO A 447 -17.10 -20.66 -15.26
C PRO A 447 -16.82 -21.39 -13.93
N LEU A 448 -16.33 -20.67 -12.93
CA LEU A 448 -15.81 -21.22 -11.69
C LEU A 448 -16.64 -20.73 -10.51
N ASP A 449 -16.98 -21.64 -9.60
CA ASP A 449 -17.48 -21.29 -8.26
C ASP A 449 -16.37 -20.55 -7.49
N ILE A 450 -16.45 -19.24 -7.48
CA ILE A 450 -15.57 -18.39 -6.69
C ILE A 450 -16.12 -18.42 -5.27
N LYS A 451 -15.47 -19.17 -4.38
CA LYS A 451 -15.66 -18.96 -2.94
C LYS A 451 -15.08 -17.59 -2.64
N GLN A 452 -15.93 -16.61 -2.38
CA GLN A 452 -15.50 -15.32 -1.84
C GLN A 452 -14.74 -15.57 -0.53
N THR A 453 -13.57 -14.96 -0.40
CA THR A 453 -12.87 -14.86 0.87
C THR A 453 -13.84 -14.23 1.88
N SER A 454 -13.84 -14.70 3.13
CA SER A 454 -14.68 -14.11 4.17
C SER A 454 -14.44 -12.59 4.24
N THR A 455 -15.52 -11.81 4.36
CA THR A 455 -15.48 -10.34 4.42
C THR A 455 -14.59 -9.80 5.54
N ASN A 456 -14.27 -10.63 6.54
CA ASN A 456 -13.43 -10.26 7.69
C ASN A 456 -11.95 -10.63 7.51
N MET A 457 -11.57 -11.31 6.43
CA MET A 457 -10.17 -11.69 6.21
C MET A 457 -9.46 -10.63 5.37
N VAL A 458 -8.29 -10.20 5.86
CA VAL A 458 -7.40 -9.26 5.16
C VAL A 458 -6.01 -9.86 4.97
N TYR A 459 -5.37 -9.53 3.87
CA TYR A 459 -4.01 -9.97 3.56
C TYR A 459 -2.99 -8.94 4.08
N ASN A 460 -2.18 -9.31 5.08
CA ASN A 460 -1.22 -8.40 5.70
C ASN A 460 0.14 -8.30 4.96
N GLY A 461 0.23 -8.93 3.79
CA GLY A 461 1.48 -9.03 3.02
C GLY A 461 2.33 -10.25 3.38
N THR A 462 1.82 -11.14 4.23
CA THR A 462 2.45 -12.42 4.57
C THR A 462 1.43 -13.55 4.65
N SER A 463 0.26 -13.27 5.19
CA SER A 463 -0.83 -14.24 5.38
C SER A 463 -2.18 -13.53 5.44
N PHE A 464 -3.24 -14.27 5.21
CA PHE A 464 -4.58 -13.83 5.55
C PHE A 464 -4.78 -13.92 7.05
N ILE A 465 -5.27 -12.83 7.62
CA ILE A 465 -5.54 -12.70 9.07
C ILE A 465 -6.95 -12.18 9.26
N ASP A 466 -7.54 -12.51 10.40
CA ASP A 466 -8.82 -11.93 10.80
C ASP A 466 -8.62 -10.44 11.13
N TYR A 467 -9.34 -9.57 10.42
CA TYR A 467 -9.34 -8.13 10.64
C TYR A 467 -9.67 -7.78 12.10
N GLU A 468 -10.62 -8.49 12.73
CA GLU A 468 -11.01 -8.27 14.12
C GLU A 468 -9.89 -8.55 15.14
N SER A 469 -8.91 -9.35 14.76
CA SER A 469 -7.73 -9.64 15.60
C SER A 469 -6.71 -8.49 15.65
N LEU A 470 -6.83 -7.50 14.77
CA LEU A 470 -5.91 -6.37 14.71
C LEU A 470 -6.21 -5.33 15.80
N PRO A 471 -5.17 -4.76 16.43
CA PRO A 471 -5.33 -3.65 17.37
C PRO A 471 -5.72 -2.36 16.63
N THR A 472 -6.36 -1.45 17.35
CA THR A 472 -6.67 -0.07 16.90
C THR A 472 -5.73 0.94 17.56
N SER A 473 -5.44 2.05 16.87
CA SER A 473 -4.82 3.22 17.46
C SER A 473 -5.87 4.14 18.11
N LYS A 474 -5.43 5.01 19.02
CA LYS A 474 -6.25 6.12 19.48
C LYS A 474 -6.37 7.13 18.32
N ILE A 475 -7.59 7.55 18.02
CA ILE A 475 -7.86 8.64 17.07
C ILE A 475 -7.26 9.93 17.65
N ILE A 476 -6.59 10.71 16.82
CA ILE A 476 -6.03 12.01 17.19
C ILE A 476 -7.06 13.09 16.80
N ASP A 477 -7.44 13.88 17.78
CA ASP A 477 -8.43 14.97 17.66
C ASP A 477 -7.74 16.29 17.32
#